data_d7850fbe1abf9a3e9582ffe3644dc3fe
#
_entry.id   d7850fbe1abf9a3e9582ffe3644dc3fe
#
_cell.length_a   1.000
_cell.length_b   1.000
_cell.length_c   1.000
_cell.angle_alpha   90.00
_cell.angle_beta   90.00
_cell.angle_gamma   90.00
#
_symmetry.space_group_name_H-M   'P 1'
#
loop_
_entity.id
_entity.type
_entity.pdbx_description
1 polymer ?
#
loop_
_entity_poly.entity_id
_entity_poly.type
_entity_poly.pdbx_seq_one_letter_code
_entity_poly.pdbx_strand_id
1 'polypeptide(L)'
;NFVGIYGWTTNPLIEYYVAEMGSMTGGTYVNSVDSDGHSYSFYKSYRYNAPSIIGTANFWQYKDTWGSAPTGSNQTVTMSNHINNWSNWGGQGFGSYNYQILALEAWGGRSGSINATVWQQ
;
A
#
# COMPACT_ATOMS: atom_id res chain seq x y z
N ASN A 1 1.79 3.98 -13.15
CA ASN A 1 2.98 3.22 -12.72
C ASN A 1 3.14 3.34 -11.21
N PHE A 2 3.64 2.29 -10.61
CA PHE A 2 3.68 2.19 -9.16
C PHE A 2 4.86 1.31 -8.75
N VAL A 3 5.60 1.77 -7.76
CA VAL A 3 6.63 0.97 -7.07
C VAL A 3 6.37 1.10 -5.57
N GLY A 4 6.28 -0.01 -4.87
CA GLY A 4 6.07 0.02 -3.44
C GLY A 4 5.71 -1.33 -2.84
N ILE A 5 4.96 -1.28 -1.77
CA ILE A 5 4.50 -2.47 -1.03
C ILE A 5 3.05 -2.75 -1.40
N TYR A 6 2.73 -4.02 -1.54
CA TYR A 6 1.38 -4.50 -1.84
C TYR A 6 1.10 -5.72 -0.98
N GLY A 7 -0.07 -5.78 -0.41
CA GLY A 7 -0.44 -6.94 0.39
C GLY A 7 -1.91 -7.03 0.72
N TRP A 8 -2.23 -8.06 1.48
CA TRP A 8 -3.59 -8.40 1.89
C TRP A 8 -3.65 -8.84 3.34
N THR A 9 -4.78 -8.54 3.97
CA THR A 9 -5.15 -9.11 5.27
C THR A 9 -6.47 -9.84 5.15
N THR A 10 -6.78 -10.67 6.16
CA THR A 10 -8.09 -11.28 6.34
C THR A 10 -8.62 -10.92 7.73
N ASN A 11 -9.96 -10.92 7.87
CA ASN A 11 -10.68 -10.64 9.11
C ASN A 11 -10.25 -9.29 9.77
N PRO A 12 -10.45 -8.15 9.11
CA PRO A 12 -11.16 -7.94 7.86
C PRO A 12 -10.29 -8.17 6.61
N LEU A 13 -10.95 -8.41 5.49
CA LEU A 13 -10.32 -8.51 4.19
C LEU A 13 -9.96 -7.13 3.69
N ILE A 14 -8.67 -6.84 3.59
CA ILE A 14 -8.17 -5.54 3.16
C ILE A 14 -7.03 -5.75 2.18
N GLU A 15 -7.09 -5.04 1.06
CA GLU A 15 -5.98 -4.90 0.13
C GLU A 15 -5.26 -3.60 0.44
N TYR A 16 -3.93 -3.63 0.61
CA TYR A 16 -3.21 -2.42 0.98
C TYR A 16 -2.00 -2.16 0.09
N TYR A 17 -1.68 -0.87 -0.04
CA TYR A 17 -0.58 -0.36 -0.86
C TYR A 17 0.21 0.69 -0.08
N VAL A 18 1.53 0.67 -0.25
CA VAL A 18 2.39 1.79 0.12
C VAL A 18 3.16 2.19 -1.12
N ALA A 19 2.80 3.30 -1.74
CA ALA A 19 3.40 3.76 -2.99
C ALA A 19 4.57 4.68 -2.71
N GLU A 20 5.78 4.21 -3.05
CA GLU A 20 7.01 5.01 -2.97
C GLU A 20 7.20 5.84 -4.23
N MET A 21 6.94 5.27 -5.39
CA MET A 21 6.93 5.93 -6.69
C MET A 21 5.58 5.75 -7.34
N GLY A 22 5.16 6.71 -8.15
CA GLY A 22 3.85 6.71 -8.75
C GLY A 22 2.79 7.09 -7.72
N SER A 23 1.53 6.84 -8.02
CA SER A 23 0.48 7.15 -7.06
C SER A 23 -0.60 6.08 -7.04
N MET A 24 -1.07 5.81 -5.83
CA MET A 24 -2.22 4.95 -5.57
C MET A 24 -3.23 5.78 -4.79
N THR A 25 -3.99 6.55 -5.50
CA THR A 25 -5.05 7.40 -4.95
C THR A 25 -6.41 6.89 -5.44
N GLY A 26 -7.44 7.62 -5.14
CA GLY A 26 -8.80 7.22 -5.48
C GLY A 26 -9.55 6.85 -4.21
N GLY A 27 -10.85 7.08 -4.23
CA GLY A 27 -11.68 6.96 -3.04
C GLY A 27 -11.60 8.22 -2.19
N THR A 28 -11.55 8.03 -0.88
CA THR A 28 -11.63 9.13 0.09
C THR A 28 -10.27 9.35 0.75
N TYR A 29 -9.80 10.59 0.72
CA TYR A 29 -8.63 11.01 1.52
C TYR A 29 -9.01 10.96 3.00
N VAL A 30 -8.16 10.36 3.81
CA VAL A 30 -8.38 10.22 5.26
C VAL A 30 -7.49 11.16 6.04
N ASN A 31 -6.18 10.98 5.92
CA ASN A 31 -5.19 11.79 6.64
C ASN A 31 -3.81 11.61 6.01
N SER A 32 -2.82 12.27 6.60
CA SER A 32 -1.42 12.06 6.26
C SER A 32 -0.72 11.32 7.38
N VAL A 33 0.26 10.51 7.01
CA VAL A 33 1.14 9.81 7.94
C VAL A 33 2.59 10.06 7.56
N ASP A 34 3.41 10.38 8.55
CA ASP A 34 4.86 10.53 8.33
C ASP A 34 5.56 9.23 8.68
N SER A 35 6.40 8.77 7.78
CA SER A 35 7.18 7.55 7.96
C SER A 35 8.48 7.66 7.19
N ASP A 36 9.58 7.27 7.82
CA ASP A 36 10.91 7.23 7.21
C ASP A 36 11.33 8.58 6.58
N GLY A 37 10.90 9.69 7.19
CA GLY A 37 11.23 11.04 6.73
C GLY A 37 10.37 11.55 5.58
N HIS A 38 9.31 10.85 5.22
CA HIS A 38 8.42 11.22 4.12
C HIS A 38 6.99 11.33 4.62
N SER A 39 6.19 12.15 3.94
CA SER A 39 4.76 12.29 4.21
C SER A 39 3.97 11.51 3.19
N TYR A 40 3.10 10.63 3.67
CA TYR A 40 2.23 9.80 2.83
C TYR A 40 0.80 10.27 3.00
N SER A 41 0.09 10.37 1.89
CA SER A 41 -1.35 10.63 1.90
C SER A 41 -2.10 9.30 1.93
N PHE A 42 -2.97 9.14 2.91
CA PHE A 42 -3.77 7.92 3.07
C PHE A 42 -5.14 8.11 2.43
N TYR A 43 -5.43 7.26 1.46
CA TYR A 43 -6.75 7.16 0.80
C TYR A 43 -7.35 5.80 1.07
N LYS A 44 -8.66 5.72 1.20
CA LYS A 44 -9.36 4.45 1.27
C LYS A 44 -10.50 4.42 0.27
N SER A 45 -10.77 3.23 -0.24
CA SER A 45 -11.90 2.97 -1.12
C SER A 45 -12.49 1.60 -0.85
N TYR A 46 -13.77 1.41 -1.19
CA TYR A 46 -14.44 0.14 -1.05
C TYR A 46 -14.67 -0.47 -2.42
N ARG A 47 -14.36 -1.76 -2.56
CA ARG A 47 -14.57 -2.50 -3.79
C ARG A 47 -15.73 -3.47 -3.62
N TYR A 48 -16.58 -3.54 -4.64
CA TYR A 48 -17.74 -4.44 -4.68
C TYR A 48 -17.50 -5.51 -5.74
N ASN A 49 -17.76 -6.79 -5.39
CA ASN A 49 -17.68 -7.91 -6.31
C ASN A 49 -16.37 -7.90 -7.11
N ALA A 50 -15.26 -7.71 -6.43
CA ALA A 50 -13.96 -7.59 -7.05
C ALA A 50 -13.08 -8.80 -6.73
N PRO A 51 -12.08 -9.11 -7.58
CA PRO A 51 -11.15 -10.20 -7.31
C PRO A 51 -10.37 -9.96 -6.03
N SER A 52 -10.24 -11.01 -5.23
CA SER A 52 -9.48 -10.97 -3.97
C SER A 52 -8.78 -12.30 -3.73
N ILE A 53 -8.02 -12.38 -2.62
CA ILE A 53 -7.35 -13.62 -2.21
C ILE A 53 -8.31 -14.72 -1.78
N ILE A 54 -9.59 -14.39 -1.55
CA ILE A 54 -10.62 -15.37 -1.20
C ILE A 54 -11.66 -15.56 -2.32
N GLY A 55 -11.34 -15.11 -3.54
CA GLY A 55 -12.26 -15.10 -4.66
C GLY A 55 -12.94 -13.75 -4.81
N THR A 56 -14.06 -13.72 -5.54
CA THR A 56 -14.84 -12.48 -5.71
C THR A 56 -15.45 -12.07 -4.37
N ALA A 57 -15.18 -10.84 -3.93
CA ALA A 57 -15.61 -10.37 -2.62
C ALA A 57 -15.74 -8.85 -2.60
N ASN A 58 -16.29 -8.35 -1.50
CA ASN A 58 -16.27 -6.93 -1.17
C ASN A 58 -15.18 -6.68 -0.14
N PHE A 59 -14.41 -5.63 -0.31
CA PHE A 59 -13.31 -5.33 0.60
C PHE A 59 -12.89 -3.87 0.54
N TRP A 60 -12.22 -3.42 1.59
CA TRP A 60 -11.58 -2.10 1.63
C TRP A 60 -10.20 -2.15 1.02
N GLN A 61 -9.82 -1.05 0.38
CA GLN A 61 -8.45 -0.79 -0.07
C GLN A 61 -7.88 0.36 0.77
N TYR A 62 -6.68 0.16 1.32
CA TYR A 62 -5.91 1.18 2.02
C TYR A 62 -4.71 1.53 1.16
N LYS A 63 -4.50 2.81 0.91
CA LYS A 63 -3.46 3.29 0.00
C LYS A 63 -2.72 4.46 0.64
N ASP A 64 -1.44 4.25 0.96
CA ASP A 64 -0.56 5.32 1.40
C ASP A 64 0.35 5.70 0.25
N THR A 65 0.33 6.96 -0.16
CA THR A 65 1.08 7.45 -1.31
C THR A 65 2.04 8.57 -0.91
N TRP A 66 3.32 8.32 -1.09
CA TRP A 66 4.34 9.36 -1.18
C TRP A 66 4.56 9.76 -2.63
N GLY A 67 4.89 8.80 -3.49
CA GLY A 67 4.91 8.96 -4.93
C GLY A 67 6.16 9.61 -5.51
N SER A 68 7.07 10.08 -4.68
CA SER A 68 8.18 10.93 -5.10
C SER A 68 9.56 10.34 -4.84
N ALA A 69 9.67 9.03 -4.58
CA ALA A 69 10.96 8.39 -4.35
C ALA A 69 11.87 8.55 -5.57
N PRO A 70 13.11 9.03 -5.38
CA PRO A 70 14.03 9.20 -6.51
C PRO A 70 14.43 7.84 -7.11
N THR A 71 14.58 7.82 -8.43
CA THR A 71 15.11 6.66 -9.13
C THR A 71 16.55 6.42 -8.69
N GLY A 72 16.90 5.16 -8.46
CA GLY A 72 18.28 4.76 -8.14
C GLY A 72 18.68 4.97 -6.69
N SER A 73 17.77 5.41 -5.83
CA SER A 73 18.05 5.56 -4.40
C SER A 73 17.45 4.40 -3.61
N ASN A 74 18.07 4.10 -2.47
CA ASN A 74 17.53 3.14 -1.52
C ASN A 74 16.49 3.81 -0.63
N GLN A 75 15.35 3.14 -0.45
CA GLN A 75 14.29 3.62 0.41
C GLN A 75 13.98 2.58 1.47
N THR A 76 13.70 3.05 2.68
CA THR A 76 13.22 2.20 3.77
C THR A 76 11.72 2.43 3.94
N VAL A 77 10.97 1.35 4.08
CA VAL A 77 9.55 1.42 4.39
C VAL A 77 9.31 0.72 5.73
N THR A 78 8.98 1.49 6.74
CA THR A 78 8.67 0.97 8.07
C THR A 78 7.17 0.68 8.15
N MET A 79 6.80 -0.55 7.86
CA MET A 79 5.39 -0.93 7.73
C MET A 79 4.59 -0.72 9.00
N SER A 80 5.20 -0.83 10.18
CA SER A 80 4.47 -0.60 11.44
C SER A 80 3.85 0.79 11.52
N ASN A 81 4.48 1.80 10.93
CA ASN A 81 3.93 3.16 10.90
C ASN A 81 2.64 3.23 10.07
N HIS A 82 2.64 2.57 8.92
CA HIS A 82 1.48 2.51 8.04
C HIS A 82 0.35 1.70 8.66
N ILE A 83 0.68 0.54 9.21
CA ILE A 83 -0.29 -0.37 9.83
C ILE A 83 -0.96 0.30 11.04
N ASN A 84 -0.19 0.98 11.87
CA ASN A 84 -0.75 1.71 13.01
C ASN A 84 -1.71 2.81 12.55
N ASN A 85 -1.35 3.54 11.50
CA ASN A 85 -2.21 4.57 10.96
C ASN A 85 -3.52 3.98 10.39
N TRP A 86 -3.41 2.90 9.64
CA TRP A 86 -4.59 2.22 9.09
C TRP A 86 -5.49 1.66 10.18
N SER A 87 -4.90 1.06 11.22
CA SER A 87 -5.65 0.52 12.36
C SER A 87 -6.43 1.59 13.10
N ASN A 88 -5.87 2.79 13.21
CA ASN A 88 -6.48 3.88 13.96
C ASN A 88 -7.44 4.73 13.11
N TRP A 89 -7.17 4.90 11.82
CA TRP A 89 -7.87 5.86 10.97
C TRP A 89 -8.66 5.25 9.82
N GLY A 90 -8.44 3.97 9.53
CA GLY A 90 -9.10 3.30 8.41
C GLY A 90 -10.58 3.00 8.64
N GLY A 91 -10.99 2.91 9.90
CA GLY A 91 -12.37 2.65 10.28
C GLY A 91 -12.74 1.17 10.34
N GLN A 92 -11.90 0.29 9.78
CA GLN A 92 -12.16 -1.16 9.74
C GLN A 92 -11.09 -1.95 10.51
N GLY A 93 -10.16 -1.26 11.15
CA GLY A 93 -9.01 -1.91 11.75
C GLY A 93 -8.03 -2.44 10.71
N PHE A 94 -7.26 -3.44 11.10
CA PHE A 94 -6.32 -4.12 10.22
C PHE A 94 -6.26 -5.58 10.65
N GLY A 95 -6.48 -6.47 9.70
CA GLY A 95 -6.64 -7.89 10.01
C GLY A 95 -5.34 -8.66 10.12
N SER A 96 -5.46 -9.97 10.04
CA SER A 96 -4.32 -10.88 10.03
C SER A 96 -3.64 -10.86 8.67
N TYR A 97 -2.31 -10.84 8.65
CA TYR A 97 -1.55 -10.85 7.40
C TYR A 97 -1.82 -12.12 6.60
N ASN A 98 -1.99 -11.95 5.30
CA ASN A 98 -1.98 -13.06 4.36
C ASN A 98 -0.65 -13.08 3.62
N TYR A 99 -0.37 -12.06 2.78
CA TYR A 99 0.94 -11.91 2.17
C TYR A 99 1.25 -10.44 1.92
N GLN A 100 2.53 -10.17 1.72
CA GLN A 100 3.03 -8.86 1.38
C GLN A 100 4.20 -9.02 0.43
N ILE A 101 4.24 -8.22 -0.63
CA ILE A 101 5.30 -8.24 -1.62
C ILE A 101 5.80 -6.83 -1.92
N LEU A 102 7.00 -6.74 -2.45
CA LEU A 102 7.44 -5.58 -3.19
C LEU A 102 6.84 -5.68 -4.59
N ALA A 103 6.25 -4.60 -5.06
CA ALA A 103 5.56 -4.57 -6.33
C ALA A 103 6.13 -3.48 -7.23
N LEU A 104 6.30 -3.83 -8.49
CA LEU A 104 6.57 -2.90 -9.57
C LEU A 104 5.49 -3.11 -10.62
N GLU A 105 4.69 -2.09 -10.86
CA GLU A 105 3.71 -2.11 -11.93
C GLU A 105 4.04 -1.01 -12.93
N ALA A 106 4.18 -1.40 -14.19
CA ALA A 106 4.42 -0.47 -15.28
C ALA A 106 3.50 -0.84 -16.44
N TRP A 107 2.89 0.17 -17.03
CA TRP A 107 2.00 -0.01 -18.16
C TRP A 107 2.24 1.08 -19.20
N GLY A 108 1.58 0.98 -20.33
CA GLY A 108 1.80 1.91 -21.45
C GLY A 108 3.13 1.70 -22.16
N GLY A 109 3.65 0.46 -22.18
CA GLY A 109 4.93 0.14 -22.81
C GLY A 109 6.16 0.50 -22.00
N ARG A 110 5.99 0.94 -20.77
CA ARG A 110 7.10 1.27 -19.87
C ARG A 110 7.67 0.02 -19.24
N SER A 111 8.92 0.11 -18.84
CA SER A 111 9.62 -0.94 -18.11
C SER A 111 10.42 -0.34 -16.96
N GLY A 112 10.82 -1.19 -16.04
CA GLY A 112 11.64 -0.77 -14.91
C GLY A 112 12.18 -1.96 -14.15
N SER A 113 12.96 -1.66 -13.14
CA SER A 113 13.51 -2.67 -12.25
C SER A 113 13.48 -2.18 -10.81
N ILE A 114 13.50 -3.15 -9.89
CA ILE A 114 13.49 -2.88 -8.46
C ILE A 114 14.45 -3.85 -7.80
N ASN A 115 15.32 -3.31 -6.94
CA ASN A 115 16.16 -4.09 -6.06
C ASN A 115 15.72 -3.85 -4.63
N ALA A 116 15.62 -4.91 -3.86
CA ALA A 116 15.10 -4.79 -2.51
C ALA A 116 15.79 -5.72 -1.55
N THR A 117 15.91 -5.25 -0.31
CA THR A 117 16.25 -6.07 0.84
C THR A 117 15.10 -6.00 1.81
N VAL A 118 14.61 -7.16 2.22
CA VAL A 118 13.50 -7.26 3.17
C VAL A 118 14.02 -7.90 4.45
N TRP A 119 13.75 -7.26 5.57
CA TRP A 119 14.09 -7.83 6.86
C TRP A 119 12.97 -7.56 7.86
N GLN A 120 12.96 -8.34 8.90
CA GLN A 120 12.01 -8.18 9.98
C GLN A 120 12.67 -7.46 11.15
N GLN A 121 11.99 -6.48 11.66
CA GLN A 121 12.43 -5.74 12.84
C GLN A 121 11.70 -6.23 14.09
#